data_627a66deb125ce266fb373f3c0224a1c
#
_entry.id   627a66deb125ce266fb373f3c0224a1c
#
_cell.length_a   1.000
_cell.length_b   1.000
_cell.length_c   1.000
_cell.angle_alpha   90.00
_cell.angle_beta   90.00
_cell.angle_gamma   90.00
#
_symmetry.space_group_name_H-M   'P 1'
#
loop_
_entity.id
_entity.type
_entity.pdbx_description
1 polymer ?
#
loop_
_entity_poly.entity_id
_entity_poly.type
_entity_poly.pdbx_seq_one_letter_code
_entity_poly.pdbx_strand_id
1 'polypeptide(L)'
;MPVVTPYVPQSITVHLGSPSSNAPNVTVPFADYVKNVASSEIYPTWDEDALRANILAIISFALNRVYTEFYRSRGYDFDITNNTAYDQAYVRGRSFFSNISRIVDEIFNDYLRRPGFVEPLAAKFCNGTTVTCEGLSQWGSENLARQGYSYDQILRSYYGNVEIVPNAPVRGIVASYPGTPLQRGSSGPNVVVLQTSLNRISQNYPAIPKLSTVDGIFGSRTEASVRAFQQIFNLNPDGIVGPATWYAIVRLYTAVTDLSELRSQGQQFYAINWSPPNSLQPGESGDKVRLLQYMLSVLSNYISSIPPLTVDGIYGGATRAAVLAAQRRFGLPETGIVDPVTWDEIYDQYAGIENTTLRSGETFPGGQQAVPAFARARGGNVRQQYARTPTLTQFPGRDLSMGTQDPVRQEVVR
;
A
#
# COMPACT_ATOMS: atom_id res chain seq x y z
N MET A 1 7.46 -9.24 -1.41
CA MET A 1 7.29 -8.15 -2.38
C MET A 1 8.63 -7.55 -2.70
N PRO A 2 8.96 -7.28 -3.96
CA PRO A 2 10.28 -6.76 -4.27
C PRO A 2 10.46 -5.38 -3.66
N VAL A 3 11.63 -5.12 -3.10
CA VAL A 3 12.12 -3.77 -2.81
C VAL A 3 12.37 -3.11 -4.16
N VAL A 4 11.34 -2.78 -4.86
CA VAL A 4 11.46 -2.25 -6.21
C VAL A 4 10.60 -1.02 -6.29
N THR A 5 11.22 0.07 -6.70
CA THR A 5 10.47 1.23 -7.19
C THR A 5 9.42 0.72 -8.19
N PRO A 6 8.15 1.05 -8.01
CA PRO A 6 7.13 0.68 -8.98
C PRO A 6 7.55 1.07 -10.39
N TYR A 7 7.16 0.27 -11.34
CA TYR A 7 7.46 0.46 -12.75
C TYR A 7 6.23 0.18 -13.59
N VAL A 8 6.19 0.75 -14.74
CA VAL A 8 5.15 0.45 -15.73
C VAL A 8 5.61 -0.74 -16.56
N PRO A 9 4.79 -1.80 -16.69
CA PRO A 9 5.16 -2.93 -17.53
C PRO A 9 5.13 -2.55 -19.00
N GLN A 10 6.06 -3.10 -19.81
CA GLN A 10 6.02 -2.94 -21.27
C GLN A 10 4.75 -3.54 -21.86
N SER A 11 4.30 -4.67 -21.31
CA SER A 11 3.08 -5.36 -21.69
C SER A 11 2.37 -5.94 -20.49
N ILE A 12 1.07 -6.16 -20.61
CA ILE A 12 0.21 -6.74 -19.59
C ILE A 12 -0.58 -7.91 -20.17
N THR A 13 -0.74 -8.98 -19.39
CA THR A 13 -1.51 -10.15 -19.80
C THR A 13 -2.92 -10.06 -19.21
N VAL A 14 -3.92 -10.00 -20.09
CA VAL A 14 -5.34 -9.86 -19.76
C VAL A 14 -6.04 -11.19 -19.93
N HIS A 15 -6.71 -11.68 -18.90
CA HIS A 15 -7.61 -12.82 -18.97
C HIS A 15 -9.00 -12.37 -19.45
N LEU A 16 -9.52 -12.99 -20.50
CA LEU A 16 -10.78 -12.57 -21.13
C LEU A 16 -12.03 -13.22 -20.49
N GLY A 17 -12.09 -13.16 -19.16
CA GLY A 17 -13.21 -13.73 -18.39
C GLY A 17 -13.08 -13.47 -16.89
N SER A 18 -13.91 -14.17 -16.10
CA SER A 18 -13.72 -14.20 -14.65
C SER A 18 -12.48 -15.01 -14.29
N PRO A 19 -11.82 -14.75 -13.16
CA PRO A 19 -10.51 -15.33 -12.84
C PRO A 19 -10.43 -16.85 -12.95
N SER A 20 -11.51 -17.56 -12.57
CA SER A 20 -11.57 -19.02 -12.58
C SER A 20 -12.14 -19.60 -13.88
N SER A 21 -12.47 -18.78 -14.86
CA SER A 21 -13.04 -19.26 -16.13
C SER A 21 -11.96 -19.84 -17.04
N ASN A 22 -12.34 -20.74 -17.92
CA ASN A 22 -11.45 -21.26 -18.98
C ASN A 22 -11.46 -20.32 -20.20
N ALA A 23 -11.17 -19.03 -19.99
CA ALA A 23 -11.09 -18.05 -21.03
C ALA A 23 -9.63 -17.84 -21.48
N PRO A 24 -9.38 -17.38 -22.71
CA PRO A 24 -8.02 -17.16 -23.18
C PRO A 24 -7.38 -15.93 -22.54
N ASN A 25 -6.04 -15.98 -22.42
CA ASN A 25 -5.22 -14.84 -22.08
C ASN A 25 -4.74 -14.14 -23.36
N VAL A 26 -4.64 -12.80 -23.30
CA VAL A 26 -4.01 -12.00 -24.36
C VAL A 26 -2.97 -11.08 -23.74
N THR A 27 -1.79 -11.01 -24.32
CA THR A 27 -0.75 -10.07 -23.91
C THR A 27 -0.71 -8.90 -24.89
N VAL A 28 -0.78 -7.69 -24.36
CA VAL A 28 -0.82 -6.44 -25.13
C VAL A 28 0.15 -5.42 -24.56
N PRO A 29 0.66 -4.46 -25.34
CA PRO A 29 1.41 -3.32 -24.81
C PRO A 29 0.60 -2.61 -23.73
N PHE A 30 1.25 -2.18 -22.65
CA PHE A 30 0.53 -1.57 -21.53
C PHE A 30 -0.20 -0.29 -21.92
N ALA A 31 0.43 0.58 -22.73
CA ALA A 31 -0.23 1.78 -23.23
C ALA A 31 -1.49 1.45 -24.06
N ASP A 32 -1.44 0.41 -24.90
CA ASP A 32 -2.59 -0.03 -25.69
C ASP A 32 -3.71 -0.61 -24.79
N TYR A 33 -3.34 -1.31 -23.72
CA TYR A 33 -4.29 -1.74 -22.69
C TYR A 33 -5.02 -0.54 -22.10
N VAL A 34 -4.30 0.50 -21.68
CA VAL A 34 -4.88 1.71 -21.08
C VAL A 34 -5.78 2.44 -22.09
N LYS A 35 -5.33 2.58 -23.35
CA LYS A 35 -6.14 3.18 -24.42
C LYS A 35 -7.45 2.43 -24.65
N ASN A 36 -7.38 1.10 -24.62
CA ASN A 36 -8.54 0.24 -24.80
C ASN A 36 -9.54 0.39 -23.66
N VAL A 37 -9.07 0.28 -22.42
CA VAL A 37 -9.92 0.43 -21.23
C VAL A 37 -10.54 1.84 -21.19
N ALA A 38 -9.75 2.89 -21.36
CA ALA A 38 -10.25 4.26 -21.36
C ALA A 38 -11.29 4.48 -22.47
N SER A 39 -11.03 3.97 -23.69
CA SER A 39 -12.01 4.05 -24.77
C SER A 39 -13.26 3.18 -24.54
N SER A 40 -13.24 2.28 -23.57
CA SER A 40 -14.38 1.43 -23.19
C SER A 40 -15.19 1.97 -22.01
N GLU A 41 -14.56 2.76 -21.15
CA GLU A 41 -15.10 3.19 -19.86
C GLU A 41 -15.58 4.65 -19.88
N ILE A 42 -14.96 5.53 -20.67
CA ILE A 42 -15.21 6.97 -20.66
C ILE A 42 -15.49 7.52 -22.06
N TYR A 43 -16.24 8.61 -22.11
CA TYR A 43 -16.62 9.24 -23.37
C TYR A 43 -15.54 10.20 -23.86
N PRO A 44 -15.12 10.11 -25.14
CA PRO A 44 -14.07 10.98 -25.70
C PRO A 44 -14.46 12.46 -25.78
N THR A 45 -15.76 12.77 -25.62
CA THR A 45 -16.29 14.13 -25.64
C THR A 45 -16.24 14.84 -24.29
N TRP A 46 -15.75 14.16 -23.25
CA TRP A 46 -15.60 14.75 -21.93
C TRP A 46 -14.45 15.76 -21.89
N ASP A 47 -14.51 16.63 -20.88
CA ASP A 47 -13.44 17.58 -20.60
C ASP A 47 -12.09 16.88 -20.41
N GLU A 48 -11.01 17.53 -20.87
CA GLU A 48 -9.66 16.92 -20.82
C GLU A 48 -9.22 16.62 -19.38
N ASP A 49 -9.58 17.45 -18.41
CA ASP A 49 -9.25 17.18 -17.00
C ASP A 49 -10.00 15.96 -16.46
N ALA A 50 -11.25 15.75 -16.89
CA ALA A 50 -11.97 14.51 -16.56
C ALA A 50 -11.31 13.28 -17.20
N LEU A 51 -10.93 13.38 -18.48
CA LEU A 51 -10.25 12.30 -19.18
C LEU A 51 -8.92 11.94 -18.51
N ARG A 52 -8.08 12.94 -18.18
CA ARG A 52 -6.80 12.73 -17.48
C ARG A 52 -6.98 12.09 -16.11
N ALA A 53 -7.94 12.56 -15.32
CA ALA A 53 -8.23 11.98 -13.99
C ALA A 53 -8.62 10.49 -14.09
N ASN A 54 -9.52 10.15 -15.01
CA ASN A 54 -9.95 8.77 -15.22
C ASN A 54 -8.81 7.88 -15.76
N ILE A 55 -8.01 8.38 -16.70
CA ILE A 55 -6.88 7.63 -17.26
C ILE A 55 -5.83 7.34 -16.18
N LEU A 56 -5.51 8.31 -15.31
CA LEU A 56 -4.60 8.09 -14.18
C LEU A 56 -5.15 7.06 -13.18
N ALA A 57 -6.46 7.03 -12.96
CA ALA A 57 -7.09 6.00 -12.13
C ALA A 57 -6.97 4.61 -12.79
N ILE A 58 -7.24 4.50 -14.09
CA ILE A 58 -7.10 3.26 -14.87
C ILE A 58 -5.66 2.74 -14.80
N ILE A 59 -4.67 3.60 -15.05
CA ILE A 59 -3.25 3.25 -14.97
C ILE A 59 -2.90 2.74 -13.56
N SER A 60 -3.26 3.51 -12.54
CA SER A 60 -2.88 3.20 -11.15
C SER A 60 -3.48 1.90 -10.67
N PHE A 61 -4.73 1.62 -11.00
CA PHE A 61 -5.39 0.36 -10.68
C PHE A 61 -4.70 -0.84 -11.36
N ALA A 62 -4.42 -0.74 -12.66
CA ALA A 62 -3.73 -1.81 -13.39
C ALA A 62 -2.32 -2.04 -12.84
N LEU A 63 -1.58 -0.97 -12.54
CA LEU A 63 -0.25 -1.07 -11.93
C LEU A 63 -0.30 -1.67 -10.53
N ASN A 64 -1.33 -1.38 -9.75
CA ASN A 64 -1.51 -2.02 -8.44
C ASN A 64 -1.66 -3.54 -8.58
N ARG A 65 -2.43 -4.03 -9.56
CA ARG A 65 -2.59 -5.47 -9.83
C ARG A 65 -1.25 -6.12 -10.20
N VAL A 66 -0.45 -5.46 -11.05
CA VAL A 66 0.89 -5.95 -11.43
C VAL A 66 1.84 -5.89 -10.24
N TYR A 67 1.88 -4.78 -9.52
CA TYR A 67 2.79 -4.57 -8.41
C TYR A 67 2.56 -5.54 -7.24
N THR A 68 1.30 -5.80 -6.91
CA THR A 68 0.93 -6.75 -5.85
C THR A 68 0.99 -8.21 -6.30
N GLU A 69 1.30 -8.46 -7.58
CA GLU A 69 1.19 -9.79 -8.19
C GLU A 69 -0.18 -10.44 -7.90
N PHE A 70 -1.25 -9.62 -7.95
CA PHE A 70 -2.56 -9.98 -7.42
C PHE A 70 -3.05 -11.34 -7.91
N TYR A 71 -2.96 -11.63 -9.19
CA TYR A 71 -3.32 -12.92 -9.76
C TYR A 71 -2.14 -13.91 -9.75
N ARG A 72 -0.94 -13.45 -10.08
CA ARG A 72 0.27 -14.29 -10.14
C ARG A 72 0.58 -14.99 -8.82
N SER A 73 0.42 -14.27 -7.70
CA SER A 73 0.64 -14.85 -6.36
C SER A 73 -0.36 -15.96 -6.01
N ARG A 74 -1.47 -16.08 -6.74
CA ARG A 74 -2.50 -17.12 -6.60
C ARG A 74 -2.35 -18.27 -7.59
N GLY A 75 -1.27 -18.25 -8.37
CA GLY A 75 -0.99 -19.30 -9.36
C GLY A 75 -1.63 -19.10 -10.74
N TYR A 76 -2.22 -17.92 -10.99
CA TYR A 76 -2.71 -17.58 -12.33
C TYR A 76 -1.56 -17.10 -13.21
N ASP A 77 -1.70 -17.26 -14.52
CA ASP A 77 -0.72 -16.89 -15.54
C ASP A 77 -1.02 -15.55 -16.26
N PHE A 78 -1.87 -14.72 -15.65
CA PHE A 78 -2.25 -13.40 -16.13
C PHE A 78 -2.10 -12.34 -15.04
N ASP A 79 -2.18 -11.06 -15.43
CA ASP A 79 -1.94 -9.92 -14.55
C ASP A 79 -3.26 -9.23 -14.15
N ILE A 80 -4.26 -9.27 -15.03
CA ILE A 80 -5.55 -8.59 -14.85
C ILE A 80 -6.62 -9.31 -15.65
N THR A 81 -7.90 -9.12 -15.29
CA THR A 81 -9.04 -9.63 -16.07
C THR A 81 -9.72 -8.52 -16.87
N ASN A 82 -10.54 -8.89 -17.84
CA ASN A 82 -11.45 -7.94 -18.51
C ASN A 82 -12.85 -7.91 -17.90
N ASN A 83 -13.05 -8.57 -16.77
CA ASN A 83 -14.33 -8.64 -16.09
C ASN A 83 -14.48 -7.50 -15.08
N THR A 84 -15.43 -6.60 -15.32
CA THR A 84 -15.67 -5.40 -14.50
C THR A 84 -16.16 -5.69 -13.08
N ALA A 85 -16.55 -6.93 -12.77
CA ALA A 85 -16.81 -7.34 -11.39
C ALA A 85 -15.52 -7.49 -10.57
N TYR A 86 -14.36 -7.62 -11.23
CA TYR A 86 -13.06 -7.81 -10.61
C TYR A 86 -12.09 -6.68 -10.93
N ASP A 87 -12.04 -6.27 -12.20
CA ASP A 87 -11.05 -5.32 -12.72
C ASP A 87 -11.69 -4.31 -13.70
N GLN A 88 -11.19 -4.18 -14.91
CA GLN A 88 -11.50 -3.09 -15.85
C GLN A 88 -12.04 -3.61 -17.19
N ALA A 89 -12.82 -2.78 -17.89
CA ALA A 89 -13.46 -3.16 -19.16
C ALA A 89 -12.47 -3.15 -20.34
N TYR A 90 -11.65 -4.17 -20.45
CA TYR A 90 -10.85 -4.40 -21.65
C TYR A 90 -11.70 -5.12 -22.71
N VAL A 91 -11.83 -4.54 -23.89
CA VAL A 91 -12.62 -5.11 -25.04
C VAL A 91 -11.69 -5.45 -26.19
N ARG A 92 -11.45 -6.75 -26.42
CA ARG A 92 -10.56 -7.21 -27.49
C ARG A 92 -10.97 -6.66 -28.84
N GLY A 93 -10.00 -6.05 -29.56
CA GLY A 93 -10.23 -5.52 -30.92
C GLY A 93 -10.91 -4.15 -30.97
N ARG A 94 -11.15 -3.49 -29.83
CA ARG A 94 -11.72 -2.15 -29.81
C ARG A 94 -10.75 -1.13 -30.39
N SER A 95 -11.25 -0.24 -31.25
CA SER A 95 -10.53 0.93 -31.74
C SER A 95 -10.40 2.00 -30.66
N PHE A 96 -9.30 2.74 -30.66
CA PHE A 96 -9.04 3.81 -29.71
C PHE A 96 -9.54 5.16 -30.25
N PHE A 97 -10.07 6.00 -29.37
CA PHE A 97 -10.36 7.39 -29.73
C PHE A 97 -9.06 8.21 -29.76
N SER A 98 -8.92 9.09 -30.75
CA SER A 98 -7.66 9.81 -31.00
C SER A 98 -7.21 10.71 -29.85
N ASN A 99 -8.15 11.43 -29.22
CA ASN A 99 -7.85 12.28 -28.08
C ASN A 99 -7.48 11.47 -26.83
N ILE A 100 -8.17 10.37 -26.56
CA ILE A 100 -7.82 9.43 -25.47
C ILE A 100 -6.42 8.86 -25.74
N SER A 101 -6.14 8.42 -26.98
CA SER A 101 -4.84 7.90 -27.36
C SER A 101 -3.72 8.92 -27.11
N ARG A 102 -3.93 10.18 -27.50
CA ARG A 102 -2.98 11.27 -27.24
C ARG A 102 -2.70 11.43 -25.73
N ILE A 103 -3.76 11.53 -24.93
CA ILE A 103 -3.60 11.70 -23.47
C ILE A 103 -2.86 10.51 -22.86
N VAL A 104 -3.22 9.29 -23.24
CA VAL A 104 -2.52 8.10 -22.74
C VAL A 104 -1.03 8.13 -23.14
N ASP A 105 -0.70 8.48 -24.38
CA ASP A 105 0.70 8.57 -24.82
C ASP A 105 1.51 9.61 -24.04
N GLU A 106 0.84 10.64 -23.51
CA GLU A 106 1.47 11.66 -22.65
C GLU A 106 1.72 11.18 -21.21
N ILE A 107 0.82 10.34 -20.64
CA ILE A 107 0.82 10.04 -19.20
C ILE A 107 0.81 8.54 -18.84
N PHE A 108 1.01 7.62 -19.80
CA PHE A 108 0.87 6.17 -19.56
C PHE A 108 1.83 5.63 -18.50
N ASN A 109 2.88 6.35 -18.20
CA ASN A 109 3.87 6.01 -17.16
C ASN A 109 3.81 6.92 -15.92
N ASP A 110 2.70 7.62 -15.75
CA ASP A 110 2.38 8.32 -14.52
C ASP A 110 1.39 7.48 -13.70
N TYR A 111 1.49 7.53 -12.37
CA TYR A 111 0.55 6.80 -11.52
C TYR A 111 0.29 7.51 -10.20
N LEU A 112 -0.81 7.15 -9.55
CA LEU A 112 -1.19 7.66 -8.23
C LEU A 112 -0.61 6.81 -7.11
N ARG A 113 -0.16 7.47 -6.05
CA ARG A 113 0.21 6.82 -4.79
C ARG A 113 -0.27 7.62 -3.58
N ARG A 114 -0.26 7.02 -2.41
CA ARG A 114 -0.36 7.77 -1.15
C ARG A 114 0.97 8.46 -0.84
N PRO A 115 0.96 9.69 -0.28
CA PRO A 115 2.19 10.34 0.18
C PRO A 115 2.97 9.46 1.15
N GLY A 116 4.25 9.32 0.90
CA GLY A 116 5.14 8.49 1.71
C GLY A 116 5.08 7.00 1.42
N PHE A 117 4.20 6.51 0.56
CA PHE A 117 4.14 5.12 0.12
C PHE A 117 4.71 4.96 -1.29
N VAL A 118 5.16 3.77 -1.64
CA VAL A 118 5.77 3.50 -2.94
C VAL A 118 4.81 2.80 -3.91
N GLU A 119 3.85 2.05 -3.40
CA GLU A 119 2.95 1.27 -4.22
C GLU A 119 1.95 2.13 -5.00
N PRO A 120 1.60 1.70 -6.21
CA PRO A 120 0.51 2.29 -6.96
C PRO A 120 -0.82 2.15 -6.20
N LEU A 121 -1.60 3.22 -6.17
CA LEU A 121 -2.91 3.22 -5.54
C LEU A 121 -3.84 2.21 -6.22
N ALA A 122 -4.57 1.41 -5.46
CA ALA A 122 -5.71 0.64 -5.96
C ALA A 122 -6.87 1.60 -6.30
N ALA A 123 -6.67 2.44 -7.32
CA ALA A 123 -7.54 3.54 -7.68
C ALA A 123 -8.86 3.05 -8.30
N LYS A 124 -9.76 2.53 -7.48
CA LYS A 124 -11.09 2.06 -7.90
C LYS A 124 -11.93 3.21 -8.47
N PHE A 125 -12.74 2.89 -9.45
CA PHE A 125 -13.67 3.83 -10.08
C PHE A 125 -14.94 3.10 -10.54
N CYS A 126 -16.00 3.85 -10.79
CA CYS A 126 -17.26 3.36 -11.34
C CYS A 126 -17.99 4.51 -12.05
N ASN A 127 -19.04 4.19 -12.80
CA ASN A 127 -19.75 5.21 -13.56
C ASN A 127 -20.38 6.30 -12.67
N GLY A 128 -20.75 5.98 -11.43
CA GLY A 128 -21.29 6.96 -10.46
C GLY A 128 -22.76 7.32 -10.68
N THR A 129 -23.44 6.66 -11.59
CA THR A 129 -24.87 6.86 -11.88
C THR A 129 -25.69 5.62 -11.60
N THR A 130 -25.39 4.52 -12.28
CA THR A 130 -26.07 3.22 -12.10
C THR A 130 -25.36 2.35 -11.07
N VAL A 131 -24.07 2.56 -10.88
CA VAL A 131 -23.23 1.88 -9.88
C VAL A 131 -22.46 2.95 -9.11
N THR A 132 -22.53 2.90 -7.78
CA THR A 132 -21.72 3.70 -6.86
C THR A 132 -20.65 2.84 -6.20
N CYS A 133 -19.46 3.39 -6.00
CA CYS A 133 -18.36 2.71 -5.35
C CYS A 133 -17.57 3.67 -4.45
N GLU A 134 -16.77 3.13 -3.56
CA GLU A 134 -15.68 3.91 -2.98
C GLU A 134 -14.62 4.13 -4.07
N GLY A 135 -14.40 5.38 -4.46
CA GLY A 135 -13.45 5.74 -5.51
C GLY A 135 -13.98 6.81 -6.45
N LEU A 136 -13.37 6.95 -7.62
CA LEU A 136 -13.71 7.99 -8.57
C LEU A 136 -15.04 7.67 -9.27
N SER A 137 -15.96 8.64 -9.21
CA SER A 137 -17.15 8.64 -10.05
C SER A 137 -16.80 9.21 -11.42
N GLN A 138 -16.95 8.40 -12.48
CA GLN A 138 -16.62 8.83 -13.84
C GLN A 138 -17.46 10.05 -14.27
N TRP A 139 -18.79 10.00 -14.13
CA TRP A 139 -19.67 11.14 -14.40
C TRP A 139 -19.45 12.30 -13.43
N GLY A 140 -19.13 11.99 -12.18
CA GLY A 140 -18.79 13.01 -11.18
C GLY A 140 -17.52 13.76 -11.55
N SER A 141 -16.51 13.09 -12.12
CA SER A 141 -15.29 13.74 -12.58
C SER A 141 -15.55 14.71 -13.74
N GLU A 142 -16.41 14.34 -14.70
CA GLU A 142 -16.84 15.22 -15.77
C GLU A 142 -17.59 16.45 -15.23
N ASN A 143 -18.49 16.26 -14.25
CA ASN A 143 -19.18 17.37 -13.62
C ASN A 143 -18.23 18.34 -12.90
N LEU A 144 -17.19 17.85 -12.23
CA LEU A 144 -16.17 18.67 -11.59
C LEU A 144 -15.30 19.41 -12.60
N ALA A 145 -14.88 18.74 -13.68
CA ALA A 145 -14.10 19.35 -14.75
C ALA A 145 -14.87 20.52 -15.41
N ARG A 146 -16.16 20.35 -15.69
CA ARG A 146 -17.04 21.43 -16.19
C ARG A 146 -17.19 22.60 -15.22
N GLN A 147 -16.91 22.40 -13.95
CA GLN A 147 -16.86 23.45 -12.93
C GLN A 147 -15.47 24.10 -12.82
N GLY A 148 -14.50 23.70 -13.66
CA GLY A 148 -13.14 24.22 -13.72
C GLY A 148 -12.16 23.57 -12.75
N TYR A 149 -12.47 22.37 -12.22
CA TYR A 149 -11.54 21.60 -11.43
C TYR A 149 -10.50 20.94 -12.35
N SER A 150 -9.21 21.09 -12.02
CA SER A 150 -8.14 20.37 -12.69
C SER A 150 -8.18 18.88 -12.36
N TYR A 151 -7.57 18.04 -13.20
CA TYR A 151 -7.50 16.58 -12.97
C TYR A 151 -6.89 16.22 -11.60
N ASP A 152 -5.89 16.98 -11.11
CA ASP A 152 -5.33 16.79 -9.77
C ASP A 152 -6.36 17.09 -8.67
N GLN A 153 -7.11 18.16 -8.79
CA GLN A 153 -8.18 18.49 -7.85
C GLN A 153 -9.32 17.46 -7.89
N ILE A 154 -9.66 16.97 -9.07
CA ILE A 154 -10.65 15.88 -9.24
C ILE A 154 -10.17 14.62 -8.54
N LEU A 155 -8.93 14.19 -8.78
CA LEU A 155 -8.36 13.00 -8.13
C LEU A 155 -8.35 13.14 -6.60
N ARG A 156 -7.97 14.31 -6.08
CA ARG A 156 -7.99 14.57 -4.63
C ARG A 156 -9.39 14.60 -4.04
N SER A 157 -10.39 15.02 -4.80
CA SER A 157 -11.78 15.01 -4.34
C SER A 157 -12.30 13.60 -4.07
N TYR A 158 -11.81 12.59 -4.82
CA TYR A 158 -12.24 11.20 -4.69
C TYR A 158 -11.31 10.33 -3.85
N TYR A 159 -10.01 10.55 -3.98
CA TYR A 159 -9.01 9.69 -3.32
C TYR A 159 -8.36 10.36 -2.11
N GLY A 160 -8.72 11.62 -1.81
CA GLY A 160 -8.10 12.36 -0.72
C GLY A 160 -6.65 12.74 -1.02
N ASN A 161 -5.79 12.65 -0.02
CA ASN A 161 -4.39 13.00 -0.18
C ASN A 161 -3.65 11.94 -1.02
N VAL A 162 -3.46 12.24 -2.30
CA VAL A 162 -2.72 11.43 -3.28
C VAL A 162 -1.69 12.27 -4.00
N GLU A 163 -0.64 11.61 -4.48
CA GLU A 163 0.43 12.17 -5.31
C GLU A 163 0.43 11.50 -6.67
N ILE A 164 0.71 12.28 -7.71
CA ILE A 164 1.02 11.77 -9.03
C ILE A 164 2.53 11.55 -9.09
N VAL A 165 2.95 10.32 -9.37
CA VAL A 165 4.35 9.98 -9.65
C VAL A 165 4.54 10.01 -11.15
N PRO A 166 5.25 11.02 -11.68
CA PRO A 166 5.47 11.10 -13.13
C PRO A 166 6.64 10.22 -13.57
N ASN A 167 6.60 9.81 -14.83
CA ASN A 167 7.72 9.20 -15.52
C ASN A 167 8.30 7.95 -14.83
N ALA A 168 7.42 7.06 -14.34
CA ALA A 168 7.86 5.78 -13.82
C ALA A 168 8.62 4.98 -14.88
N PRO A 169 9.67 4.23 -14.49
CA PRO A 169 10.46 3.46 -15.44
C PRO A 169 9.62 2.39 -16.13
N VAL A 170 9.82 2.20 -17.43
CA VAL A 170 9.13 1.17 -18.21
C VAL A 170 10.03 -0.03 -18.40
N ARG A 171 9.56 -1.23 -18.04
CA ARG A 171 10.33 -2.48 -18.20
C ARG A 171 9.43 -3.71 -18.27
N GLY A 172 10.00 -4.87 -18.60
CA GLY A 172 9.29 -6.15 -18.54
C GLY A 172 8.86 -6.50 -17.10
N ILE A 173 7.75 -7.23 -16.98
CA ILE A 173 7.30 -7.75 -15.68
C ILE A 173 8.34 -8.74 -15.15
N VAL A 174 8.76 -8.54 -13.92
CA VAL A 174 9.69 -9.42 -13.21
C VAL A 174 8.96 -9.98 -11.98
N ALA A 175 8.93 -11.32 -11.89
CA ALA A 175 8.38 -11.98 -10.71
C ALA A 175 9.12 -11.58 -9.44
N SER A 176 8.40 -11.42 -8.34
CA SER A 176 9.01 -11.03 -7.07
C SER A 176 9.85 -12.13 -6.42
N TYR A 177 9.56 -13.39 -6.74
CA TYR A 177 10.35 -14.50 -6.23
C TYR A 177 11.81 -14.42 -6.73
N PRO A 178 12.82 -14.55 -5.82
CA PRO A 178 14.23 -14.34 -6.17
C PRO A 178 14.84 -15.36 -7.15
N GLY A 179 14.10 -16.39 -7.53
CA GLY A 179 14.60 -17.48 -8.38
C GLY A 179 15.35 -18.58 -7.61
N THR A 180 15.82 -18.29 -6.41
CA THR A 180 16.49 -19.26 -5.50
C THR A 180 15.82 -19.23 -4.13
N PRO A 181 15.66 -20.40 -3.47
CA PRO A 181 15.09 -20.43 -2.12
C PRO A 181 15.94 -19.64 -1.11
N LEU A 182 15.27 -18.94 -0.20
CA LEU A 182 15.91 -18.29 0.94
C LEU A 182 15.86 -19.24 2.14
N GLN A 183 16.99 -19.39 2.82
CA GLN A 183 17.12 -20.27 3.97
C GLN A 183 18.21 -19.76 4.91
N ARG A 184 18.43 -20.41 6.03
CA ARG A 184 19.48 -20.05 6.97
C ARG A 184 20.84 -19.91 6.26
N GLY A 185 21.47 -18.75 6.47
CA GLY A 185 22.72 -18.36 5.79
C GLY A 185 22.51 -17.49 4.55
N SER A 186 21.29 -17.39 4.01
CA SER A 186 20.99 -16.41 2.95
C SER A 186 21.11 -14.98 3.48
N SER A 187 21.49 -14.03 2.61
CA SER A 187 21.57 -12.62 2.97
C SER A 187 21.25 -11.72 1.78
N GLY A 188 20.99 -10.46 2.06
CA GLY A 188 20.76 -9.42 1.05
C GLY A 188 19.34 -8.87 0.98
N PRO A 189 19.02 -8.09 -0.07
CA PRO A 189 17.76 -7.34 -0.17
C PRO A 189 16.51 -8.22 -0.09
N ASN A 190 16.53 -9.41 -0.67
CA ASN A 190 15.38 -10.33 -0.63
C ASN A 190 15.09 -10.86 0.79
N VAL A 191 16.13 -10.96 1.63
CA VAL A 191 15.95 -11.31 3.05
C VAL A 191 15.36 -10.12 3.82
N VAL A 192 15.78 -8.89 3.51
CA VAL A 192 15.14 -7.67 4.06
C VAL A 192 13.66 -7.65 3.75
N VAL A 193 13.31 -7.92 2.49
CA VAL A 193 11.91 -8.02 2.04
C VAL A 193 11.14 -9.04 2.84
N LEU A 194 11.69 -10.24 2.98
CA LEU A 194 11.09 -11.34 3.74
C LEU A 194 10.87 -10.96 5.20
N GLN A 195 11.90 -10.43 5.86
CA GLN A 195 11.86 -10.04 7.28
C GLN A 195 10.82 -8.93 7.53
N THR A 196 10.80 -7.91 6.66
CA THR A 196 9.81 -6.82 6.73
C THR A 196 8.39 -7.36 6.57
N SER A 197 8.18 -8.24 5.59
CA SER A 197 6.87 -8.84 5.33
C SER A 197 6.40 -9.70 6.50
N LEU A 198 7.27 -10.54 7.05
CA LEU A 198 6.93 -11.37 8.21
C LEU A 198 6.61 -10.51 9.44
N ASN A 199 7.38 -9.45 9.69
CA ASN A 199 7.10 -8.52 10.79
C ASN A 199 5.76 -7.82 10.63
N ARG A 200 5.39 -7.42 9.41
CA ARG A 200 4.07 -6.83 9.18
C ARG A 200 2.94 -7.86 9.36
N ILE A 201 3.12 -9.06 8.82
CA ILE A 201 2.14 -10.15 8.97
C ILE A 201 2.00 -10.55 10.44
N SER A 202 3.09 -10.58 11.21
CA SER A 202 3.07 -10.95 12.64
C SER A 202 2.21 -10.03 13.51
N GLN A 203 1.94 -8.80 13.08
CA GLN A 203 1.01 -7.90 13.79
C GLN A 203 -0.44 -8.42 13.76
N ASN A 204 -0.82 -9.10 12.69
CA ASN A 204 -2.14 -9.73 12.53
C ASN A 204 -2.14 -11.20 13.00
N TYR A 205 -0.97 -11.85 13.01
CA TYR A 205 -0.77 -13.24 13.38
C TYR A 205 0.33 -13.37 14.45
N PRO A 206 0.01 -13.08 15.74
CA PRO A 206 1.00 -13.01 16.81
C PRO A 206 1.75 -14.31 17.12
N ALA A 207 1.25 -15.44 16.63
CA ALA A 207 1.96 -16.72 16.72
C ALA A 207 3.21 -16.78 15.81
N ILE A 208 3.37 -15.85 14.86
CA ILE A 208 4.60 -15.67 14.10
C ILE A 208 5.55 -14.80 14.94
N PRO A 209 6.73 -15.32 15.35
CA PRO A 209 7.67 -14.54 16.14
C PRO A 209 8.11 -13.26 15.41
N LYS A 210 7.91 -12.11 16.04
CA LYS A 210 8.38 -10.82 15.50
C LYS A 210 9.91 -10.78 15.55
N LEU A 211 10.51 -10.35 14.45
CA LEU A 211 11.95 -10.14 14.36
C LEU A 211 12.31 -8.78 14.97
N SER A 212 13.24 -8.78 15.90
CA SER A 212 13.70 -7.54 16.56
C SER A 212 14.50 -6.64 15.62
N THR A 213 15.09 -7.20 14.58
CA THR A 213 15.87 -6.48 13.58
C THR A 213 15.54 -6.99 12.18
N VAL A 214 15.52 -6.06 11.22
CA VAL A 214 15.46 -6.34 9.78
C VAL A 214 16.85 -6.04 9.24
N ASP A 215 17.74 -7.02 9.33
CA ASP A 215 19.17 -6.89 9.04
C ASP A 215 19.59 -7.47 7.68
N GLY A 216 18.65 -8.12 6.99
CA GLY A 216 18.93 -8.78 5.72
C GLY A 216 19.75 -10.07 5.86
N ILE A 217 19.83 -10.65 7.06
CA ILE A 217 20.52 -11.91 7.33
C ILE A 217 19.49 -12.96 7.75
N PHE A 218 19.38 -14.05 7.01
CA PHE A 218 18.50 -15.16 7.35
C PHE A 218 19.13 -16.01 8.47
N GLY A 219 18.98 -15.57 9.70
CA GLY A 219 19.44 -16.24 10.89
C GLY A 219 18.40 -17.21 11.47
N SER A 220 18.68 -17.75 12.65
CA SER A 220 17.78 -18.68 13.36
C SER A 220 16.44 -18.06 13.73
N ARG A 221 16.39 -16.76 14.03
CA ARG A 221 15.13 -16.04 14.32
C ARG A 221 14.26 -15.94 13.08
N THR A 222 14.84 -15.59 11.93
CA THR A 222 14.14 -15.55 10.66
C THR A 222 13.61 -16.94 10.29
N GLU A 223 14.41 -17.99 10.47
CA GLU A 223 13.96 -19.37 10.26
C GLU A 223 12.78 -19.75 11.17
N ALA A 224 12.82 -19.38 12.44
CA ALA A 224 11.72 -19.65 13.38
C ALA A 224 10.43 -18.94 12.95
N SER A 225 10.50 -17.68 12.50
CA SER A 225 9.36 -16.94 11.98
C SER A 225 8.81 -17.58 10.70
N VAL A 226 9.67 -18.04 9.79
CA VAL A 226 9.26 -18.74 8.56
C VAL A 226 8.55 -20.05 8.89
N ARG A 227 9.10 -20.88 9.80
CA ARG A 227 8.46 -22.14 10.23
C ARG A 227 7.09 -21.89 10.85
N ALA A 228 6.97 -20.91 11.73
CA ALA A 228 5.70 -20.53 12.33
C ALA A 228 4.68 -20.06 11.26
N PHE A 229 5.12 -19.26 10.29
CA PHE A 229 4.29 -18.86 9.16
C PHE A 229 3.82 -20.09 8.36
N GLN A 230 4.72 -20.97 7.99
CA GLN A 230 4.42 -22.18 7.23
C GLN A 230 3.41 -23.07 7.96
N GLN A 231 3.55 -23.25 9.28
CA GLN A 231 2.60 -24.01 10.10
C GLN A 231 1.19 -23.38 10.09
N ILE A 232 1.09 -22.07 10.30
CA ILE A 232 -0.19 -21.36 10.37
C ILE A 232 -0.94 -21.45 9.04
N PHE A 233 -0.21 -21.40 7.92
CA PHE A 233 -0.80 -21.37 6.58
C PHE A 233 -0.74 -22.72 5.85
N ASN A 234 -0.62 -23.83 6.59
CA ASN A 234 -0.63 -25.21 6.06
C ASN A 234 0.40 -25.47 4.95
N LEU A 235 1.58 -24.84 5.05
CA LEU A 235 2.73 -25.11 4.21
C LEU A 235 3.67 -26.11 4.92
N ASN A 236 4.58 -26.74 4.16
CA ASN A 236 5.61 -27.59 4.77
C ASN A 236 6.51 -26.74 5.69
N PRO A 237 6.58 -27.01 7.01
CA PRO A 237 7.30 -26.16 7.96
C PRO A 237 8.80 -26.48 7.99
N ASP A 238 9.45 -26.48 6.83
CA ASP A 238 10.88 -26.76 6.65
C ASP A 238 11.80 -25.57 6.94
N GLY A 239 11.22 -24.37 7.11
CA GLY A 239 11.99 -23.14 7.33
C GLY A 239 12.66 -22.59 6.06
N ILE A 240 12.33 -23.14 4.89
CA ILE A 240 12.87 -22.72 3.59
C ILE A 240 11.81 -21.92 2.83
N VAL A 241 12.18 -20.75 2.33
CA VAL A 241 11.28 -19.90 1.55
C VAL A 241 11.49 -20.21 0.07
N GLY A 242 10.85 -21.27 -0.40
CA GLY A 242 10.68 -21.57 -1.82
C GLY A 242 9.52 -20.78 -2.45
N PRO A 243 9.17 -21.02 -3.73
CA PRO A 243 8.12 -20.30 -4.42
C PRO A 243 6.77 -20.31 -3.68
N ALA A 244 6.34 -21.46 -3.19
CA ALA A 244 5.05 -21.58 -2.47
C ALA A 244 5.00 -20.71 -1.21
N THR A 245 6.04 -20.76 -0.39
CA THR A 245 6.15 -19.94 0.82
C THR A 245 6.27 -18.45 0.48
N TRP A 246 7.06 -18.11 -0.54
CA TRP A 246 7.22 -16.71 -0.99
C TRP A 246 5.89 -16.10 -1.43
N TYR A 247 5.18 -16.75 -2.34
CA TYR A 247 3.90 -16.22 -2.84
C TYR A 247 2.79 -16.24 -1.79
N ALA A 248 2.80 -17.16 -0.84
CA ALA A 248 1.93 -17.09 0.32
C ALA A 248 2.21 -15.84 1.17
N ILE A 249 3.50 -15.51 1.39
CA ILE A 249 3.90 -14.28 2.11
C ILE A 249 3.48 -13.03 1.32
N VAL A 250 3.70 -12.98 0.00
CA VAL A 250 3.28 -11.87 -0.86
C VAL A 250 1.78 -11.64 -0.75
N ARG A 251 0.99 -12.70 -0.88
CA ARG A 251 -0.48 -12.64 -0.78
C ARG A 251 -0.94 -12.16 0.59
N LEU A 252 -0.39 -12.74 1.65
CA LEU A 252 -0.75 -12.36 3.02
C LEU A 252 -0.31 -10.93 3.34
N TYR A 253 0.87 -10.52 2.92
CA TYR A 253 1.33 -9.15 3.07
C TYR A 253 0.38 -8.15 2.37
N THR A 254 0.02 -8.43 1.13
CA THR A 254 -0.97 -7.63 0.37
C THR A 254 -2.31 -7.54 1.11
N ALA A 255 -2.78 -8.65 1.69
CA ALA A 255 -4.04 -8.69 2.43
C ALA A 255 -3.99 -7.89 3.74
N VAL A 256 -2.95 -8.09 4.57
CA VAL A 256 -2.85 -7.41 5.88
C VAL A 256 -2.48 -5.93 5.77
N THR A 257 -1.96 -5.49 4.63
CA THR A 257 -1.64 -4.09 4.33
C THR A 257 -2.69 -3.42 3.46
N ASP A 258 -3.78 -4.12 3.14
CA ASP A 258 -4.87 -3.63 2.29
C ASP A 258 -4.39 -3.04 0.95
N LEU A 259 -3.27 -3.54 0.38
CA LEU A 259 -2.65 -2.96 -0.83
C LEU A 259 -3.56 -3.01 -2.06
N SER A 260 -4.50 -3.95 -2.11
CA SER A 260 -5.50 -4.05 -3.18
C SER A 260 -6.76 -3.22 -2.91
N GLU A 261 -6.72 -2.34 -1.91
CA GLU A 261 -7.81 -1.45 -1.53
C GLU A 261 -7.39 0.02 -1.61
N LEU A 262 -8.36 0.93 -1.66
CA LEU A 262 -8.09 2.37 -1.65
C LEU A 262 -7.41 2.85 -0.36
N ARG A 263 -7.58 2.10 0.73
CA ARG A 263 -7.01 2.38 2.06
C ARG A 263 -5.85 1.43 2.31
N SER A 264 -4.74 1.68 1.67
CA SER A 264 -3.54 0.89 1.80
C SER A 264 -2.71 1.34 3.01
N GLN A 265 -2.17 0.37 3.77
CA GLN A 265 -1.11 0.63 4.76
C GLN A 265 0.25 0.81 4.11
N GLY A 266 0.37 0.42 2.87
CA GLY A 266 1.50 0.61 2.01
C GLY A 266 2.83 -0.01 2.44
N GLN A 267 3.78 0.08 1.53
CA GLN A 267 5.19 -0.29 1.74
C GLN A 267 6.06 0.95 1.89
N GLN A 268 5.56 1.90 2.65
CA GLN A 268 6.33 3.09 2.95
C GLN A 268 7.72 2.69 3.44
N PHE A 269 8.75 3.28 2.90
CA PHE A 269 10.13 3.03 3.30
C PHE A 269 10.56 1.56 3.23
N TYR A 270 10.00 0.81 2.32
CA TYR A 270 10.31 -0.59 2.16
C TYR A 270 11.80 -0.86 1.89
N ALA A 271 12.48 0.07 1.21
CA ALA A 271 13.91 0.04 1.03
C ALA A 271 14.69 0.50 2.28
N ILE A 272 14.01 1.04 3.29
CA ILE A 272 14.61 1.53 4.51
C ILE A 272 14.40 0.45 5.58
N ASN A 273 15.48 0.03 6.14
CA ASN A 273 15.48 -0.83 7.30
C ASN A 273 14.74 -0.14 8.45
N TRP A 274 13.67 -0.75 8.98
CA TRP A 274 12.93 -0.28 10.16
C TRP A 274 13.72 -0.44 11.46
N SER A 275 14.92 -1.04 11.44
CA SER A 275 15.76 -1.11 12.61
C SER A 275 15.99 0.28 13.16
N PRO A 276 16.01 0.44 14.48
CA PRO A 276 16.39 1.68 15.08
C PRO A 276 17.77 2.13 14.55
N PRO A 277 17.94 3.42 14.27
CA PRO A 277 19.28 3.97 14.03
C PRO A 277 20.12 3.84 15.29
N ASN A 278 21.43 3.95 15.18
CA ASN A 278 22.27 4.07 16.37
C ASN A 278 21.86 5.29 17.20
N SER A 279 21.66 6.42 16.53
CA SER A 279 21.01 7.62 17.03
C SER A 279 20.59 8.50 15.87
N LEU A 280 19.58 9.38 16.08
CA LEU A 280 19.32 10.53 15.21
C LEU A 280 19.32 11.78 16.07
N GLN A 281 19.99 12.83 15.59
CA GLN A 281 20.16 14.08 16.35
C GLN A 281 20.04 15.30 15.43
N PRO A 282 19.85 16.51 15.98
CA PRO A 282 19.79 17.74 15.21
C PRO A 282 20.98 17.92 14.27
N GLY A 283 20.71 18.32 13.04
CA GLY A 283 21.70 18.49 11.97
C GLY A 283 21.81 17.28 11.03
N GLU A 284 21.32 16.13 11.40
CA GLU A 284 21.30 14.96 10.51
C GLU A 284 20.19 15.07 9.46
N SER A 285 20.35 14.35 8.36
CA SER A 285 19.39 14.31 7.27
C SER A 285 19.34 12.93 6.60
N GLY A 286 18.29 12.68 5.84
CA GLY A 286 18.15 11.46 5.06
C GLY A 286 16.89 10.68 5.40
N ASP A 287 16.83 9.46 4.91
CA ASP A 287 15.61 8.63 4.93
C ASP A 287 15.17 8.23 6.35
N LYS A 288 16.13 8.01 7.26
CA LYS A 288 15.79 7.72 8.67
C LYS A 288 15.13 8.91 9.36
N VAL A 289 15.59 10.12 9.05
CA VAL A 289 14.98 11.36 9.56
C VAL A 289 13.59 11.53 8.95
N ARG A 290 13.43 11.29 7.65
CA ARG A 290 12.14 11.37 6.97
C ARG A 290 11.13 10.36 7.57
N LEU A 291 11.58 9.14 7.86
CA LEU A 291 10.75 8.12 8.49
C LEU A 291 10.31 8.54 9.91
N LEU A 292 11.23 9.05 10.71
CA LEU A 292 10.94 9.60 12.03
C LEU A 292 9.90 10.72 11.96
N GLN A 293 10.12 11.67 11.07
CA GLN A 293 9.21 12.81 10.87
C GLN A 293 7.82 12.34 10.46
N TYR A 294 7.75 11.34 9.59
CA TYR A 294 6.46 10.76 9.19
C TYR A 294 5.73 10.14 10.38
N MET A 295 6.39 9.30 11.16
CA MET A 295 5.77 8.69 12.34
C MET A 295 5.28 9.77 13.33
N LEU A 296 6.09 10.78 13.60
CA LEU A 296 5.73 11.90 14.47
C LEU A 296 4.58 12.75 13.90
N SER A 297 4.55 12.95 12.58
CA SER A 297 3.45 13.65 11.90
C SER A 297 2.12 12.90 12.05
N VAL A 298 2.14 11.59 11.91
CA VAL A 298 0.95 10.76 12.17
C VAL A 298 0.53 10.87 13.64
N LEU A 299 1.47 10.70 14.57
CA LEU A 299 1.21 10.81 16.00
C LEU A 299 0.62 12.17 16.40
N SER A 300 1.07 13.26 15.76
CA SER A 300 0.59 14.61 16.06
C SER A 300 -0.91 14.81 15.79
N ASN A 301 -1.51 14.02 14.89
CA ASN A 301 -2.94 14.07 14.61
C ASN A 301 -3.79 13.48 15.77
N TYR A 302 -3.18 12.64 16.60
CA TYR A 302 -3.86 11.93 17.68
C TYR A 302 -3.39 12.36 19.07
N ILE A 303 -2.19 12.91 19.17
CA ILE A 303 -1.55 13.34 20.42
C ILE A 303 -1.26 14.83 20.33
N SER A 304 -2.15 15.65 20.85
CA SER A 304 -2.08 17.11 20.73
C SER A 304 -0.82 17.76 21.35
N SER A 305 -0.11 17.04 22.24
CA SER A 305 1.16 17.50 22.80
C SER A 305 2.34 17.36 21.84
N ILE A 306 2.21 16.56 20.79
CA ILE A 306 3.24 16.45 19.73
C ILE A 306 2.91 17.47 18.66
N PRO A 307 3.80 18.47 18.40
CA PRO A 307 3.52 19.47 17.40
C PRO A 307 3.54 18.87 15.98
N PRO A 308 2.69 19.36 15.08
CA PRO A 308 2.76 18.97 13.68
C PRO A 308 4.07 19.43 13.05
N LEU A 309 4.59 18.62 12.12
CA LEU A 309 5.83 18.92 11.43
C LEU A 309 5.78 18.49 9.96
N THR A 310 6.63 19.12 9.14
CA THR A 310 6.80 18.75 7.74
C THR A 310 7.77 17.58 7.60
N VAL A 311 7.50 16.67 6.69
CA VAL A 311 8.37 15.52 6.38
C VAL A 311 9.34 15.94 5.27
N ASP A 312 10.43 16.62 5.65
CA ASP A 312 11.46 17.13 4.73
C ASP A 312 12.76 16.31 4.72
N GLY A 313 12.93 15.42 5.70
CA GLY A 313 14.13 14.61 5.86
C GLY A 313 15.31 15.34 6.51
N ILE A 314 15.09 16.50 7.14
CA ILE A 314 16.11 17.29 7.83
C ILE A 314 15.76 17.34 9.33
N TYR A 315 16.67 16.87 10.19
CA TYR A 315 16.50 16.95 11.64
C TYR A 315 16.75 18.37 12.13
N GLY A 316 15.77 19.25 11.90
CA GLY A 316 15.80 20.65 12.34
C GLY A 316 15.15 20.86 13.71
N GLY A 317 14.95 22.15 14.04
CA GLY A 317 14.32 22.55 15.31
C GLY A 317 12.88 22.00 15.50
N ALA A 318 12.09 21.95 14.44
CA ALA A 318 10.74 21.39 14.46
C ALA A 318 10.75 19.89 14.77
N THR A 319 11.63 19.12 14.13
CA THR A 319 11.80 17.68 14.40
C THR A 319 12.24 17.47 15.85
N ARG A 320 13.21 18.26 16.34
CA ARG A 320 13.65 18.17 17.74
C ARG A 320 12.53 18.46 18.71
N ALA A 321 11.72 19.48 18.46
CA ALA A 321 10.58 19.83 19.32
C ALA A 321 9.55 18.68 19.38
N ALA A 322 9.25 18.06 18.24
CA ALA A 322 8.35 16.92 18.17
C ALA A 322 8.91 15.67 18.90
N VAL A 323 10.22 15.42 18.79
CA VAL A 323 10.89 14.32 19.52
C VAL A 323 10.84 14.56 21.02
N LEU A 324 11.18 15.77 21.51
CA LEU A 324 11.09 16.10 22.93
C LEU A 324 9.65 15.93 23.46
N ALA A 325 8.66 16.35 22.70
CA ALA A 325 7.27 16.18 23.05
C ALA A 325 6.85 14.70 23.11
N ALA A 326 7.33 13.89 22.17
CA ALA A 326 7.10 12.44 22.15
C ALA A 326 7.81 11.77 23.35
N GLN A 327 9.06 12.09 23.63
CA GLN A 327 9.80 11.56 24.77
C GLN A 327 9.08 11.89 26.08
N ARG A 328 8.67 13.13 26.30
CA ARG A 328 7.87 13.55 27.45
C ARG A 328 6.55 12.77 27.53
N ARG A 329 5.87 12.65 26.42
CA ARG A 329 4.57 11.98 26.34
C ARG A 329 4.65 10.51 26.69
N PHE A 330 5.74 9.85 26.31
CA PHE A 330 5.94 8.41 26.50
C PHE A 330 6.79 8.07 27.72
N GLY A 331 7.15 9.06 28.55
CA GLY A 331 7.92 8.86 29.77
C GLY A 331 9.38 8.49 29.53
N LEU A 332 9.95 8.93 28.40
CA LEU A 332 11.35 8.72 28.07
C LEU A 332 12.19 9.93 28.47
N PRO A 333 13.52 9.78 28.61
CA PRO A 333 14.42 10.92 28.83
C PRO A 333 14.30 11.97 27.71
N GLU A 334 14.07 13.23 28.08
CA GLU A 334 13.87 14.34 27.15
C GLU A 334 15.21 14.86 26.60
N THR A 335 15.88 14.08 25.79
CA THR A 335 17.20 14.43 25.21
C THR A 335 17.07 15.19 23.90
N GLY A 336 15.99 14.99 23.17
CA GLY A 336 15.84 15.44 21.79
C GLY A 336 16.75 14.67 20.84
N ILE A 337 17.25 13.52 21.25
CA ILE A 337 18.01 12.55 20.44
C ILE A 337 17.17 11.28 20.37
N VAL A 338 17.05 10.70 19.19
CA VAL A 338 16.33 9.44 18.98
C VAL A 338 17.34 8.31 19.04
N ASP A 339 17.44 7.70 20.20
CA ASP A 339 18.15 6.45 20.41
C ASP A 339 17.24 5.24 20.03
N PRO A 340 17.76 4.00 20.04
CA PRO A 340 16.95 2.83 19.72
C PRO A 340 15.67 2.70 20.56
N VAL A 341 15.71 3.06 21.85
CA VAL A 341 14.54 2.99 22.74
C VAL A 341 13.48 4.02 22.35
N THR A 342 13.91 5.25 22.09
CA THR A 342 13.03 6.32 21.60
C THR A 342 12.41 5.96 20.24
N TRP A 343 13.21 5.38 19.33
CA TRP A 343 12.73 4.93 18.04
C TRP A 343 11.67 3.85 18.16
N ASP A 344 11.93 2.80 18.93
CA ASP A 344 11.02 1.67 19.10
C ASP A 344 9.69 2.12 19.74
N GLU A 345 9.74 3.01 20.73
CA GLU A 345 8.52 3.54 21.36
C GLU A 345 7.70 4.39 20.37
N ILE A 346 8.33 5.30 19.62
CA ILE A 346 7.65 6.09 18.59
C ILE A 346 7.03 5.16 17.53
N TYR A 347 7.76 4.14 17.09
CA TYR A 347 7.28 3.17 16.12
C TYR A 347 6.08 2.36 16.65
N ASP A 348 6.12 1.87 17.89
CA ASP A 348 5.04 1.10 18.49
C ASP A 348 3.75 1.94 18.63
N GLN A 349 3.88 3.19 19.02
CA GLN A 349 2.75 4.14 19.12
C GLN A 349 2.16 4.44 17.72
N TYR A 350 3.01 4.69 16.72
CA TYR A 350 2.61 4.89 15.35
C TYR A 350 1.88 3.66 14.79
N ALA A 351 2.44 2.47 14.95
CA ALA A 351 1.84 1.23 14.48
C ALA A 351 0.47 0.96 15.14
N GLY A 352 0.33 1.31 16.42
CA GLY A 352 -0.93 1.23 17.15
C GLY A 352 -2.02 2.11 16.54
N ILE A 353 -1.70 3.35 16.20
CA ILE A 353 -2.63 4.31 15.58
C ILE A 353 -3.05 3.85 14.18
N GLU A 354 -2.12 3.47 13.34
CA GLU A 354 -2.42 2.99 12.00
C GLU A 354 -3.36 1.78 11.99
N ASN A 355 -3.06 0.80 12.82
CA ASN A 355 -3.91 -0.36 12.98
C ASN A 355 -5.34 0.00 13.40
N THR A 356 -5.50 1.03 14.22
CA THR A 356 -6.82 1.49 14.70
C THR A 356 -7.57 2.27 13.63
N THR A 357 -6.89 3.14 12.90
CA THR A 357 -7.48 3.94 11.82
C THR A 357 -8.04 3.07 10.72
N LEU A 358 -7.31 2.03 10.36
CA LEU A 358 -7.75 1.07 9.35
C LEU A 358 -8.97 0.25 9.75
N ARG A 359 -9.17 0.03 11.05
CA ARG A 359 -10.33 -0.68 11.58
C ARG A 359 -11.58 0.17 11.61
N SER A 360 -11.47 1.46 11.88
CA SER A 360 -12.60 2.38 11.93
C SER A 360 -13.14 2.73 10.53
N GLY A 361 -12.47 2.31 9.47
CA GLY A 361 -12.85 2.64 8.11
C GLY A 361 -12.56 4.09 7.74
N GLU A 362 -11.84 4.82 8.57
CA GLU A 362 -11.43 6.20 8.33
C GLU A 362 -10.21 6.27 7.41
N THR A 363 -10.12 7.34 6.63
CA THR A 363 -9.04 7.52 5.66
C THR A 363 -7.70 7.71 6.35
N PHE A 364 -6.65 7.42 5.63
CA PHE A 364 -5.26 7.47 6.04
C PHE A 364 -4.85 8.82 6.69
N PRO A 365 -3.97 8.81 7.72
CA PRO A 365 -3.50 10.05 8.35
C PRO A 365 -2.70 10.90 7.36
N GLY A 366 -3.21 12.03 7.02
CA GLY A 366 -2.67 12.97 6.02
C GLY A 366 -3.79 13.75 5.35
N GLY A 367 -4.97 13.17 5.28
CA GLY A 367 -6.19 13.92 5.05
C GLY A 367 -6.67 14.59 6.35
N GLN A 368 -7.34 15.71 6.27
CA GLN A 368 -8.01 16.34 7.43
C GLN A 368 -9.08 15.39 7.99
N GLN A 369 -8.70 14.57 8.96
CA GLN A 369 -9.59 13.58 9.52
C GLN A 369 -10.11 13.98 10.87
N ALA A 370 -11.37 13.67 11.09
CA ALA A 370 -11.93 13.64 12.41
C ALA A 370 -11.19 12.59 13.24
N VAL A 371 -10.28 13.03 14.09
CA VAL A 371 -9.72 12.21 15.13
C VAL A 371 -10.89 11.60 15.92
N PRO A 372 -10.94 10.29 16.14
CA PRO A 372 -11.98 9.69 16.97
C PRO A 372 -12.15 10.47 18.26
N ALA A 373 -13.39 10.83 18.62
CA ALA A 373 -13.67 11.70 19.76
C ALA A 373 -13.02 11.21 21.07
N PHE A 374 -12.84 9.91 21.22
CA PHE A 374 -12.18 9.31 22.39
C PHE A 374 -10.67 9.58 22.43
N ALA A 375 -9.99 9.69 21.29
CA ALA A 375 -8.56 9.98 21.24
C ALA A 375 -8.29 11.44 21.64
N ARG A 376 -9.21 12.37 21.31
CA ARG A 376 -9.14 13.77 21.73
C ARG A 376 -9.46 13.98 23.21
N ALA A 377 -10.43 13.23 23.75
CA ALA A 377 -10.99 13.51 25.07
C ALA A 377 -10.12 13.05 26.24
N ARG A 378 -9.19 12.14 26.07
CA ARG A 378 -8.55 11.48 27.21
C ARG A 378 -7.07 11.72 27.39
N GLY A 379 -6.36 12.30 26.43
CA GLY A 379 -4.91 12.54 26.60
C GLY A 379 -4.17 11.34 27.22
N GLY A 380 -4.77 10.15 27.11
CA GLY A 380 -4.30 8.93 27.74
C GLY A 380 -3.07 8.37 27.05
N ASN A 381 -2.36 7.47 27.67
CA ASN A 381 -1.25 6.77 27.06
C ASN A 381 -1.78 5.97 25.87
N VAL A 382 -1.35 6.33 24.66
CA VAL A 382 -1.78 5.69 23.41
C VAL A 382 -1.51 4.19 23.47
N ARG A 383 -0.39 3.78 24.07
CA ARG A 383 -0.05 2.37 24.28
C ARG A 383 -1.10 1.63 25.08
N GLN A 384 -1.67 2.22 26.13
CA GLN A 384 -2.75 1.60 26.90
C GLN A 384 -4.08 1.54 26.14
N GLN A 385 -4.37 2.53 25.29
CA GLN A 385 -5.60 2.57 24.51
C GLN A 385 -5.58 1.59 23.34
N TYR A 386 -4.41 1.38 22.74
CA TYR A 386 -4.24 0.55 21.53
C TYR A 386 -3.53 -0.80 21.79
N ALA A 387 -3.03 -1.04 23.02
CA ALA A 387 -2.39 -2.31 23.41
C ALA A 387 -3.36 -3.52 23.43
N ARG A 388 -4.66 -3.27 23.35
CA ARG A 388 -5.63 -4.32 23.07
C ARG A 388 -5.72 -4.49 21.56
N THR A 389 -4.72 -5.10 20.97
CA THR A 389 -4.81 -5.59 19.60
C THR A 389 -5.93 -6.62 19.59
N PRO A 390 -7.03 -6.42 18.85
CA PRO A 390 -8.04 -7.46 18.75
C PRO A 390 -7.39 -8.70 18.16
N THR A 391 -7.72 -9.83 18.73
CA THR A 391 -7.46 -11.11 18.08
C THR A 391 -8.13 -11.12 16.69
N LEU A 392 -7.66 -11.95 15.79
CA LEU A 392 -8.23 -12.13 14.44
C LEU A 392 -9.76 -12.26 14.42
N THR A 393 -10.35 -12.76 15.50
CA THR A 393 -11.79 -12.87 15.73
C THR A 393 -12.47 -11.53 16.00
N GLN A 394 -11.73 -10.43 16.13
CA GLN A 394 -12.22 -9.10 16.49
C GLN A 394 -11.83 -8.03 15.49
N PHE A 395 -11.67 -8.38 14.19
CA PHE A 395 -11.62 -7.36 13.16
C PHE A 395 -12.98 -6.67 13.09
N PRO A 396 -13.15 -5.50 13.75
CA PRO A 396 -14.46 -4.90 13.89
C PRO A 396 -14.94 -4.38 12.54
N GLY A 397 -16.15 -4.73 12.23
CA GLY A 397 -16.93 -4.07 11.20
C GLY A 397 -16.65 -4.46 9.76
N ARG A 398 -15.76 -5.42 9.53
CA ARG A 398 -15.68 -6.05 8.22
C ARG A 398 -16.22 -7.45 8.34
N ASP A 399 -17.49 -7.57 8.07
CA ASP A 399 -18.09 -8.85 7.77
C ASP A 399 -17.38 -9.40 6.52
N LEU A 400 -16.47 -10.34 6.74
CA LEU A 400 -15.74 -11.01 5.68
C LEU A 400 -16.69 -11.77 4.72
N SER A 401 -17.95 -11.95 5.12
CA SER A 401 -19.03 -12.49 4.29
C SER A 401 -19.53 -11.49 3.23
N MET A 402 -19.34 -10.18 3.46
CA MET A 402 -19.75 -9.11 2.53
C MET A 402 -18.67 -8.75 1.50
N GLY A 403 -17.47 -9.25 1.67
CA GLY A 403 -16.34 -9.05 0.76
C GLY A 403 -16.31 -10.05 -0.39
N THR A 404 -17.46 -10.44 -0.93
CA THR A 404 -17.60 -11.48 -1.94
C THR A 404 -16.89 -11.20 -3.27
N GLN A 405 -16.26 -10.03 -3.41
CA GLN A 405 -15.56 -9.64 -4.64
C GLN A 405 -14.03 -9.65 -4.54
N ASP A 406 -13.46 -9.89 -3.35
CA ASP A 406 -12.02 -10.05 -3.19
C ASP A 406 -11.66 -11.50 -2.80
N PRO A 407 -11.20 -12.31 -3.76
CA PRO A 407 -10.85 -13.71 -3.49
C PRO A 407 -9.72 -13.88 -2.45
N VAL A 408 -8.96 -12.81 -2.16
CA VAL A 408 -7.93 -12.83 -1.11
C VAL A 408 -8.53 -12.99 0.28
N ARG A 409 -9.72 -12.40 0.52
CA ARG A 409 -10.33 -12.42 1.84
C ARG A 409 -10.96 -13.77 2.16
N GLN A 410 -11.44 -14.46 1.15
CA GLN A 410 -12.02 -15.80 1.34
C GLN A 410 -10.97 -16.86 1.67
N GLU A 411 -9.72 -16.68 1.18
CA GLU A 411 -8.66 -17.64 1.45
C GLU A 411 -7.95 -17.42 2.81
N VAL A 412 -8.04 -16.23 3.38
CA VAL A 412 -7.45 -15.94 4.72
C VAL A 412 -8.32 -16.51 5.85
N VAL A 413 -9.61 -16.76 5.58
CA VAL A 413 -10.59 -17.22 6.58
C VAL A 413 -10.83 -18.73 6.50
N ARG A 414 -10.37 -19.37 5.45
CA ARG A 414 -10.37 -20.82 5.29
C ARG A 414 -8.99 -21.40 5.46
#